data_41b9eba5aa3f606c9fa6047378c88b31
#
_entry.id   41b9eba5aa3f606c9fa6047378c88b31
#
_cell.length_a   1.000
_cell.length_b   1.000
_cell.length_c   1.000
_cell.angle_alpha   90.00
_cell.angle_beta   90.00
_cell.angle_gamma   90.00
#
_symmetry.space_group_name_H-M   'P 1'
#
loop_
_entity.id
_entity.type
_entity.pdbx_description
1 polymer ?
#
loop_
_entity_poly.entity_id
_entity_poly.type
_entity_poly.pdbx_seq_one_letter_code
_entity_poly.pdbx_strand_id
1 'polypeptide(L)'
;MSEDVSKNLSETLFVKHKQAKETSALTQYMPTSKKILDDREQQEDRVWYRHLRRLQWAWQGLSPIEMEGVLSRIASSTHSRTHDDWLDTVMGYHSGNWTFEWIKLGMEHQRRANDLKGEDAADELFTASLCFSIAGYPHLKNDNLALQAQVLANKAYSEGAEKTQYTIKQIEVPYQKRKIIANLHLPRTDKQLPVVMVSAGLDSLQTDMWRLFRNHFAPKDIAMLTVDMPSVGHSSHWPLTEDSSCLHQAVLNELYSIPYVDHHKVGLVGFRFGGNAMVRLSFLEQEKIKACVALGAPVHDLFTSPKKLQKMPKMYLDMLASRLGKSAVDINSMAGQMMAWSLKVQGFLSSRKTKVPILALSLEGDPVSPYSDNQLVALFSHYGQAKKISSKTITKGYEQS
;
A
#
# COMPACT_ATOMS: atom_id res chain seq x y z
N MET A 1 9.64 -59.47 -4.44
CA MET A 1 10.27 -58.91 -3.26
C MET A 1 10.66 -57.49 -3.59
N SER A 2 9.84 -56.54 -3.22
CA SER A 2 10.09 -55.09 -3.37
C SER A 2 10.79 -54.62 -2.09
N GLU A 3 12.02 -54.18 -2.20
CA GLU A 3 12.75 -53.48 -1.10
C GLU A 3 12.11 -52.15 -0.88
N ASP A 4 11.43 -52.05 0.24
CA ASP A 4 10.90 -50.77 0.79
C ASP A 4 12.09 -50.06 1.46
N VAL A 5 12.72 -49.16 0.67
CA VAL A 5 13.79 -48.31 1.20
C VAL A 5 13.12 -47.30 2.14
N SER A 6 13.14 -47.59 3.45
CA SER A 6 12.73 -46.66 4.47
C SER A 6 13.59 -45.39 4.36
N LYS A 7 13.02 -44.33 3.80
CA LYS A 7 13.65 -43.03 3.82
C LYS A 7 13.94 -42.62 5.26
N ASN A 8 15.20 -42.46 5.55
CA ASN A 8 15.68 -42.05 6.86
C ASN A 8 15.08 -40.70 7.23
N LEU A 9 14.23 -40.68 8.26
CA LEU A 9 13.54 -39.44 8.71
C LEU A 9 14.53 -38.34 9.07
N SER A 10 15.75 -38.68 9.50
CA SER A 10 16.78 -37.70 9.81
C SER A 10 17.29 -36.93 8.55
N GLU A 11 17.29 -37.55 7.37
CA GLU A 11 17.68 -36.87 6.13
C GLU A 11 16.63 -35.88 5.66
N THR A 12 15.35 -36.13 5.94
CA THR A 12 14.25 -35.20 5.63
C THR A 12 14.13 -34.07 6.65
N LEU A 13 14.48 -34.31 7.93
CA LEU A 13 14.44 -33.29 8.99
C LEU A 13 15.63 -32.32 8.95
N PHE A 14 16.76 -32.73 8.37
CA PHE A 14 17.97 -31.92 8.24
C PHE A 14 18.26 -31.47 6.82
N VAL A 15 17.27 -31.47 5.92
CA VAL A 15 17.39 -30.75 4.66
C VAL A 15 17.69 -29.30 4.98
N LYS A 16 18.90 -28.83 4.68
CA LYS A 16 19.24 -27.39 4.74
C LYS A 16 18.18 -26.68 3.91
N HIS A 17 17.21 -26.06 4.58
CA HIS A 17 16.28 -25.20 3.89
C HIS A 17 17.10 -24.14 3.18
N LYS A 18 16.95 -24.06 1.85
CA LYS A 18 17.56 -23.02 1.05
C LYS A 18 17.16 -21.70 1.70
N GLN A 19 18.11 -20.92 2.18
CA GLN A 19 17.82 -19.63 2.81
C GLN A 19 16.91 -18.83 1.88
N ALA A 20 15.83 -18.27 2.43
CA ALA A 20 14.96 -17.41 1.67
C ALA A 20 15.78 -16.21 1.15
N LYS A 21 15.60 -15.88 -0.12
CA LYS A 21 16.19 -14.68 -0.70
C LYS A 21 15.61 -13.44 0.00
N GLU A 22 16.27 -12.29 -0.15
CA GLU A 22 15.70 -11.02 0.33
C GLU A 22 14.36 -10.72 -0.38
N THR A 23 13.60 -9.72 0.11
CA THR A 23 12.23 -9.45 -0.34
C THR A 23 12.09 -8.84 -1.74
N SER A 24 13.18 -8.55 -2.46
CA SER A 24 13.14 -7.95 -3.80
C SER A 24 13.44 -8.98 -4.88
N ALA A 25 12.62 -10.03 -4.97
CA ALA A 25 12.85 -11.17 -5.85
C ALA A 25 13.07 -10.82 -7.33
N LEU A 26 12.47 -9.72 -7.82
CA LEU A 26 12.59 -9.28 -9.21
C LEU A 26 13.86 -8.47 -9.51
N THR A 27 14.64 -8.08 -8.50
CA THR A 27 15.88 -7.30 -8.70
C THR A 27 16.92 -7.99 -9.58
N GLN A 28 16.89 -9.32 -9.62
CA GLN A 28 17.87 -10.12 -10.39
C GLN A 28 17.74 -9.95 -11.90
N TYR A 29 16.59 -9.50 -12.38
CA TYR A 29 16.23 -9.55 -13.81
C TYR A 29 16.39 -8.22 -14.54
N MET A 30 16.87 -7.16 -13.87
CA MET A 30 17.14 -5.89 -14.55
C MET A 30 18.61 -5.65 -14.78
N PRO A 31 19.02 -5.35 -16.05
CA PRO A 31 20.32 -4.74 -16.26
C PRO A 31 20.35 -3.37 -15.58
N THR A 32 21.32 -3.16 -14.72
CA THR A 32 21.55 -1.88 -14.03
C THR A 32 21.99 -0.83 -15.05
N SER A 33 21.08 -0.03 -15.57
CA SER A 33 21.50 1.18 -16.26
C SER A 33 21.86 2.23 -15.22
N LYS A 34 23.13 2.53 -15.10
CA LYS A 34 23.69 3.54 -14.17
C LYS A 34 23.18 4.98 -14.39
N LYS A 35 22.22 5.19 -15.31
CA LYS A 35 21.76 6.50 -15.77
C LYS A 35 20.34 6.91 -15.36
N ILE A 36 19.65 6.19 -14.48
CA ILE A 36 18.22 6.41 -14.23
C ILE A 36 17.95 7.15 -12.91
N LEU A 37 18.90 7.82 -12.32
CA LEU A 37 18.70 8.56 -11.08
C LEU A 37 18.89 10.05 -11.34
N ASP A 38 17.81 10.81 -11.29
CA ASP A 38 17.81 12.27 -11.43
C ASP A 38 18.25 12.93 -10.12
N ASP A 39 19.03 14.01 -10.23
CA ASP A 39 20.05 14.44 -9.28
C ASP A 39 19.57 15.23 -8.03
N ARG A 40 18.27 15.41 -7.75
CA ARG A 40 17.85 16.54 -6.87
C ARG A 40 17.37 16.20 -5.45
N GLU A 41 17.06 14.95 -5.12
CA GLU A 41 16.65 14.54 -3.75
C GLU A 41 17.41 13.31 -3.23
N GLN A 42 18.59 12.98 -3.78
CA GLN A 42 18.93 11.58 -3.95
C GLN A 42 20.31 11.17 -3.47
N GLN A 43 21.02 12.00 -2.77
CA GLN A 43 22.35 11.58 -2.33
C GLN A 43 22.31 10.46 -1.28
N GLU A 44 21.23 10.40 -0.47
CA GLU A 44 21.00 9.31 0.49
C GLU A 44 20.21 8.14 -0.11
N ASP A 45 19.26 8.38 -1.03
CA ASP A 45 18.42 7.33 -1.63
C ASP A 45 19.11 6.50 -2.72
N ARG A 46 20.26 6.91 -3.21
CA ARG A 46 21.04 6.20 -4.27
C ARG A 46 21.52 4.82 -3.84
N VAL A 47 21.64 4.58 -2.56
CA VAL A 47 22.14 3.33 -1.97
C VAL A 47 20.99 2.42 -1.47
N TRP A 48 19.73 2.83 -1.64
CA TRP A 48 18.57 2.04 -1.26
C TRP A 48 17.82 1.55 -2.49
N TYR A 49 17.48 0.26 -2.53
CA TYR A 49 16.56 -0.29 -3.52
C TYR A 49 15.14 0.16 -3.25
N ARG A 50 14.72 0.10 -1.97
CA ARG A 50 13.39 0.54 -1.55
C ARG A 50 13.35 2.05 -1.42
N HIS A 51 12.28 2.63 -1.98
CA HIS A 51 12.01 4.05 -1.78
C HIS A 51 11.57 4.30 -0.33
N LEU A 52 12.44 4.91 0.46
CA LEU A 52 12.19 5.14 1.88
C LEU A 52 11.16 6.24 2.09
N ARG A 53 10.08 5.92 2.80
CA ARG A 53 8.95 6.81 3.05
C ARG A 53 8.96 7.32 4.50
N ARG A 54 10.10 7.85 4.96
CA ARG A 54 10.33 8.25 6.34
C ARG A 54 9.21 9.11 6.92
N LEU A 55 8.84 10.19 6.23
CA LEU A 55 7.78 11.09 6.68
C LEU A 55 6.40 10.40 6.73
N GLN A 56 6.10 9.55 5.75
CA GLN A 56 4.84 8.80 5.74
C GLN A 56 4.79 7.81 6.90
N TRP A 57 5.85 7.03 7.12
CA TRP A 57 5.90 6.05 8.21
C TRP A 57 5.85 6.71 9.59
N ALA A 58 6.52 7.87 9.77
CA ALA A 58 6.42 8.67 10.99
C ALA A 58 5.00 9.21 11.20
N TRP A 59 4.35 9.72 10.15
CA TRP A 59 2.94 10.14 10.20
C TRP A 59 2.00 8.97 10.53
N GLN A 60 2.29 7.77 10.06
CA GLN A 60 1.55 6.55 10.38
C GLN A 60 1.80 6.05 11.81
N GLY A 61 2.70 6.65 12.57
CA GLY A 61 2.91 6.39 14.00
C GLY A 61 4.25 5.77 14.38
N LEU A 62 5.14 5.52 13.41
CA LEU A 62 6.46 4.97 13.70
C LEU A 62 7.40 6.05 14.24
N SER A 63 8.10 5.74 15.34
CA SER A 63 9.13 6.63 15.89
C SER A 63 10.27 6.84 14.90
N PRO A 64 10.63 8.09 14.55
CA PRO A 64 11.79 8.35 13.70
C PRO A 64 13.11 7.76 14.23
N ILE A 65 13.29 7.73 15.56
CA ILE A 65 14.50 7.17 16.19
C ILE A 65 14.56 5.65 15.98
N GLU A 66 13.45 4.94 16.19
CA GLU A 66 13.39 3.49 15.99
C GLU A 66 13.56 3.15 14.51
N MET A 67 12.94 3.91 13.62
CA MET A 67 13.07 3.76 12.16
C MET A 67 14.54 3.91 11.71
N GLU A 68 15.22 4.99 12.08
CA GLU A 68 16.62 5.19 11.71
C GLU A 68 17.53 4.15 12.36
N GLY A 69 17.21 3.65 13.55
CA GLY A 69 17.90 2.52 14.16
C GLY A 69 17.81 1.25 13.33
N VAL A 70 16.63 0.93 12.77
CA VAL A 70 16.46 -0.19 11.84
C VAL A 70 17.26 0.04 10.56
N LEU A 71 17.11 1.19 9.92
CA LEU A 71 17.78 1.52 8.66
C LEU A 71 19.32 1.49 8.83
N SER A 72 19.85 1.97 9.96
CA SER A 72 21.29 1.92 10.25
C SER A 72 21.80 0.47 10.36
N ARG A 73 21.07 -0.44 11.00
CA ARG A 73 21.46 -1.85 11.09
C ARG A 73 21.45 -2.53 9.72
N ILE A 74 20.48 -2.21 8.86
CA ILE A 74 20.44 -2.72 7.48
C ILE A 74 21.64 -2.17 6.69
N ALA A 75 21.90 -0.87 6.75
CA ALA A 75 22.98 -0.22 6.02
C ALA A 75 24.37 -0.75 6.42
N SER A 76 24.59 -0.97 7.73
CA SER A 76 25.87 -1.45 8.27
C SER A 76 26.11 -2.95 8.12
N SER A 77 25.15 -3.70 7.56
CA SER A 77 25.31 -5.15 7.39
C SER A 77 26.48 -5.49 6.46
N THR A 78 27.29 -6.45 6.89
CA THR A 78 28.42 -7.00 6.14
C THR A 78 28.06 -8.28 5.38
N HIS A 79 26.83 -8.74 5.49
CA HIS A 79 26.35 -9.94 4.77
C HIS A 79 26.19 -9.68 3.27
N SER A 80 26.27 -10.75 2.48
CA SER A 80 26.11 -10.71 1.03
C SER A 80 24.76 -10.09 0.63
N ARG A 81 24.80 -9.28 -0.43
CA ARG A 81 23.64 -8.61 -1.03
C ARG A 81 23.32 -9.19 -2.40
N THR A 82 22.08 -9.07 -2.83
CA THR A 82 21.70 -9.38 -4.21
C THR A 82 22.38 -8.42 -5.19
N HIS A 83 22.57 -7.15 -4.76
CA HIS A 83 23.31 -6.10 -5.45
C HIS A 83 24.14 -5.33 -4.43
N ASP A 84 25.43 -5.29 -4.63
CA ASP A 84 26.38 -4.66 -3.70
C ASP A 84 26.15 -3.14 -3.55
N ASP A 85 25.62 -2.48 -4.60
CA ASP A 85 25.31 -1.06 -4.60
C ASP A 85 24.05 -0.71 -3.78
N TRP A 86 23.24 -1.70 -3.35
CA TRP A 86 21.99 -1.47 -2.63
C TRP A 86 22.00 -2.02 -1.21
N LEU A 87 21.91 -1.13 -0.24
CA LEU A 87 22.07 -1.42 1.18
C LEU A 87 21.03 -2.44 1.71
N ASP A 88 19.81 -2.38 1.21
CA ASP A 88 18.66 -3.16 1.72
C ASP A 88 18.38 -4.46 0.94
N THR A 89 19.36 -4.94 0.18
CA THR A 89 19.26 -6.19 -0.59
C THR A 89 20.04 -7.36 0.05
N VAL A 90 20.22 -7.31 1.36
CA VAL A 90 20.87 -8.37 2.15
C VAL A 90 20.10 -9.69 2.01
N MET A 91 20.79 -10.75 1.56
CA MET A 91 20.22 -12.07 1.34
C MET A 91 20.13 -12.89 2.63
N GLY A 92 19.02 -13.63 2.76
CA GLY A 92 18.79 -14.52 3.88
C GLY A 92 18.10 -13.82 5.07
N TYR A 93 17.36 -14.62 5.88
CA TYR A 93 16.61 -14.12 7.02
C TYR A 93 17.48 -14.11 8.28
N HIS A 94 18.23 -13.04 8.46
CA HIS A 94 19.14 -12.82 9.59
C HIS A 94 19.40 -11.31 9.78
N SER A 95 20.21 -10.97 10.79
CA SER A 95 20.55 -9.58 11.09
C SER A 95 21.06 -8.81 9.85
N GLY A 96 20.54 -7.61 9.66
CA GLY A 96 20.79 -6.75 8.51
C GLY A 96 19.88 -6.97 7.30
N ASN A 97 19.10 -8.07 7.25
CA ASN A 97 18.09 -8.23 6.23
C ASN A 97 16.89 -7.33 6.50
N TRP A 98 16.32 -6.73 5.45
CA TRP A 98 15.19 -5.81 5.55
C TRP A 98 14.02 -6.39 6.36
N THR A 99 13.50 -7.53 5.95
CA THR A 99 12.34 -8.15 6.60
C THR A 99 12.67 -8.56 8.03
N PHE A 100 13.86 -9.09 8.29
CA PHE A 100 14.29 -9.49 9.62
C PHE A 100 14.32 -8.31 10.60
N GLU A 101 14.94 -7.20 10.22
CA GLU A 101 15.08 -6.04 11.11
C GLU A 101 13.74 -5.36 11.42
N TRP A 102 12.86 -5.25 10.43
CA TRP A 102 11.53 -4.69 10.64
C TRP A 102 10.60 -5.62 11.42
N ILE A 103 10.66 -6.95 11.19
CA ILE A 103 9.92 -7.92 12.02
C ILE A 103 10.42 -7.87 13.46
N LYS A 104 11.72 -7.78 13.69
CA LYS A 104 12.29 -7.66 15.02
C LYS A 104 11.72 -6.45 15.77
N LEU A 105 11.68 -5.28 15.16
CA LEU A 105 11.08 -4.08 15.76
C LEU A 105 9.57 -4.29 16.03
N GLY A 106 8.82 -4.87 15.10
CA GLY A 106 7.40 -5.16 15.29
C GLY A 106 7.16 -6.10 16.47
N MET A 107 7.99 -7.13 16.66
CA MET A 107 7.92 -8.03 17.83
C MET A 107 8.24 -7.31 19.15
N GLU A 108 9.14 -6.33 19.14
CA GLU A 108 9.43 -5.49 20.31
C GLU A 108 8.19 -4.67 20.70
N HIS A 109 7.48 -4.09 19.76
CA HIS A 109 6.20 -3.40 20.00
C HIS A 109 5.12 -4.37 20.52
N GLN A 110 4.98 -5.56 19.93
CA GLN A 110 4.05 -6.58 20.46
C GLN A 110 4.38 -6.97 21.90
N ARG A 111 5.65 -7.12 22.25
CA ARG A 111 6.06 -7.41 23.62
C ARG A 111 5.70 -6.27 24.57
N ARG A 112 5.94 -5.01 24.19
CA ARG A 112 5.54 -3.84 25.00
C ARG A 112 4.03 -3.79 25.23
N ALA A 113 3.24 -4.14 24.22
CA ALA A 113 1.78 -4.18 24.32
C ALA A 113 1.27 -5.16 25.39
N ASN A 114 2.02 -6.24 25.70
CA ASN A 114 1.62 -7.20 26.73
C ASN A 114 1.65 -6.61 28.15
N ASP A 115 2.47 -5.60 28.38
CA ASP A 115 2.62 -4.92 29.67
C ASP A 115 1.64 -3.74 29.82
N LEU A 116 0.89 -3.41 28.75
CA LEU A 116 -0.01 -2.27 28.64
C LEU A 116 -1.48 -2.71 28.54
N LYS A 117 -2.41 -1.76 28.67
CA LYS A 117 -3.87 -1.99 28.54
C LYS A 117 -4.54 -0.91 27.71
N GLY A 118 -5.72 -1.22 27.19
CA GLY A 118 -6.56 -0.26 26.48
C GLY A 118 -5.83 0.39 25.30
N GLU A 119 -5.96 1.71 25.16
CA GLU A 119 -5.41 2.47 24.03
C GLU A 119 -3.89 2.38 23.91
N ASP A 120 -3.15 2.35 25.03
CA ASP A 120 -1.69 2.25 24.99
C ASP A 120 -1.24 0.91 24.43
N ALA A 121 -1.91 -0.19 24.79
CA ALA A 121 -1.65 -1.50 24.22
C ALA A 121 -2.07 -1.58 22.75
N ALA A 122 -3.19 -0.93 22.38
CA ALA A 122 -3.65 -0.86 20.99
C ALA A 122 -2.64 -0.10 20.11
N ASP A 123 -2.12 1.02 20.58
CA ASP A 123 -1.12 1.84 19.87
C ASP A 123 0.16 1.06 19.58
N GLU A 124 0.67 0.32 20.56
CA GLU A 124 1.83 -0.56 20.37
C GLU A 124 1.54 -1.66 19.33
N LEU A 125 0.35 -2.26 19.36
CA LEU A 125 -0.03 -3.30 18.39
C LEU A 125 -0.24 -2.76 16.97
N PHE A 126 -0.83 -1.57 16.82
CA PHE A 126 -0.93 -0.91 15.52
C PHE A 126 0.44 -0.47 14.98
N THR A 127 1.35 -0.06 15.85
CA THR A 127 2.74 0.23 15.47
C THR A 127 3.47 -1.06 15.07
N ALA A 128 3.26 -2.17 15.78
CA ALA A 128 3.76 -3.48 15.37
C ALA A 128 3.24 -3.89 13.99
N SER A 129 1.93 -3.71 13.75
CA SER A 129 1.31 -3.97 12.44
C SER A 129 1.98 -3.15 11.32
N LEU A 130 2.25 -1.86 11.57
CA LEU A 130 2.96 -1.01 10.61
C LEU A 130 4.40 -1.50 10.36
N CYS A 131 5.14 -1.87 11.40
CA CYS A 131 6.49 -2.45 11.25
C CYS A 131 6.47 -3.71 10.39
N PHE A 132 5.50 -4.60 10.62
CA PHE A 132 5.34 -5.81 9.82
C PHE A 132 4.90 -5.49 8.37
N SER A 133 4.07 -4.49 8.15
CA SER A 133 3.74 -4.02 6.81
C SER A 133 4.99 -3.50 6.09
N ILE A 134 5.82 -2.69 6.75
CA ILE A 134 7.09 -2.19 6.19
C ILE A 134 8.07 -3.36 5.93
N ALA A 135 8.07 -4.39 6.76
CA ALA A 135 8.89 -5.59 6.54
C ALA A 135 8.59 -6.27 5.20
N GLY A 136 7.34 -6.25 4.76
CA GLY A 136 6.92 -6.79 3.46
C GLY A 136 6.99 -5.80 2.29
N TYR A 137 7.26 -4.51 2.54
CA TYR A 137 7.28 -3.47 1.50
C TYR A 137 8.32 -3.76 0.42
N PRO A 138 8.01 -3.62 -0.87
CA PRO A 138 6.77 -3.14 -1.50
C PRO A 138 5.71 -4.24 -1.79
N HIS A 139 5.64 -5.30 -1.03
CA HIS A 139 4.66 -6.39 -1.12
C HIS A 139 4.64 -7.10 -2.48
N LEU A 140 5.80 -7.52 -2.96
CA LEU A 140 5.90 -8.25 -4.23
C LEU A 140 5.20 -9.60 -4.14
N LYS A 141 4.58 -10.03 -5.23
CA LYS A 141 4.05 -11.40 -5.35
C LYS A 141 5.19 -12.41 -5.35
N ASN A 142 4.90 -13.60 -4.83
CA ASN A 142 5.87 -14.70 -4.73
C ASN A 142 7.08 -14.41 -3.82
N ASP A 143 6.99 -13.40 -2.98
CA ASP A 143 7.94 -13.11 -1.92
C ASP A 143 7.43 -13.72 -0.61
N ASN A 144 8.03 -14.84 -0.20
CA ASN A 144 7.59 -15.57 0.99
C ASN A 144 7.81 -14.77 2.29
N LEU A 145 8.87 -13.96 2.35
CA LEU A 145 9.14 -13.13 3.52
C LEU A 145 8.11 -12.00 3.61
N ALA A 146 7.76 -11.38 2.50
CA ALA A 146 6.71 -10.36 2.47
C ALA A 146 5.34 -10.95 2.85
N LEU A 147 5.02 -12.17 2.41
CA LEU A 147 3.78 -12.85 2.78
C LEU A 147 3.73 -13.15 4.29
N GLN A 148 4.82 -13.65 4.87
CA GLN A 148 4.91 -13.89 6.32
C GLN A 148 4.75 -12.58 7.10
N ALA A 149 5.42 -11.52 6.67
CA ALA A 149 5.30 -10.19 7.28
C ALA A 149 3.86 -9.66 7.21
N GLN A 150 3.16 -9.86 6.09
CA GLN A 150 1.75 -9.49 5.95
C GLN A 150 0.84 -10.25 6.92
N VAL A 151 1.07 -11.54 7.14
CA VAL A 151 0.31 -12.33 8.12
C VAL A 151 0.49 -11.77 9.53
N LEU A 152 1.73 -11.41 9.91
CA LEU A 152 2.03 -10.78 11.19
C LEU A 152 1.37 -9.40 11.30
N ALA A 153 1.39 -8.58 10.23
CA ALA A 153 0.74 -7.28 10.20
C ALA A 153 -0.77 -7.38 10.47
N ASN A 154 -1.44 -8.27 9.76
CA ASN A 154 -2.88 -8.49 9.93
C ASN A 154 -3.22 -9.00 11.33
N LYS A 155 -2.41 -9.90 11.90
CA LYS A 155 -2.60 -10.43 13.26
C LYS A 155 -2.46 -9.32 14.30
N ALA A 156 -1.37 -8.56 14.27
CA ALA A 156 -1.14 -7.44 15.20
C ALA A 156 -2.24 -6.38 15.08
N TYR A 157 -2.71 -6.11 13.85
CA TYR A 157 -3.83 -5.21 13.63
C TYR A 157 -5.13 -5.69 14.29
N SER A 158 -5.46 -6.97 14.14
CA SER A 158 -6.65 -7.56 14.78
C SER A 158 -6.55 -7.53 16.32
N GLU A 159 -5.38 -7.84 16.87
CA GLU A 159 -5.12 -7.75 18.32
C GLU A 159 -5.26 -6.30 18.83
N GLY A 160 -4.79 -5.30 18.07
CA GLY A 160 -4.98 -3.89 18.39
C GLY A 160 -6.45 -3.45 18.32
N ALA A 161 -7.19 -3.97 17.33
CA ALA A 161 -8.61 -3.72 17.17
C ALA A 161 -9.47 -4.19 18.37
N GLU A 162 -9.03 -5.22 19.07
CA GLU A 162 -9.70 -5.74 20.28
C GLU A 162 -9.46 -4.87 21.53
N LYS A 163 -8.41 -4.03 21.50
CA LYS A 163 -7.96 -3.26 22.69
C LYS A 163 -8.33 -1.78 22.63
N THR A 164 -8.54 -1.24 21.41
CA THR A 164 -8.89 0.17 21.24
C THR A 164 -10.33 0.45 21.68
N GLN A 165 -10.62 1.70 22.10
CA GLN A 165 -11.96 2.18 22.42
C GLN A 165 -12.91 2.19 21.19
N TYR A 166 -12.37 2.19 20.00
CA TYR A 166 -13.14 2.20 18.76
C TYR A 166 -13.58 0.81 18.36
N THR A 167 -14.67 0.72 17.59
CA THR A 167 -15.12 -0.55 17.05
C THR A 167 -14.53 -0.76 15.66
N ILE A 168 -13.70 -1.78 15.49
CA ILE A 168 -13.18 -2.19 14.18
C ILE A 168 -13.80 -3.53 13.84
N LYS A 169 -14.48 -3.60 12.68
CA LYS A 169 -15.15 -4.81 12.20
C LYS A 169 -14.55 -5.23 10.86
N GLN A 170 -14.22 -6.49 10.73
CA GLN A 170 -13.91 -7.07 9.44
C GLN A 170 -15.21 -7.40 8.71
N ILE A 171 -15.38 -6.84 7.52
CA ILE A 171 -16.52 -7.05 6.63
C ILE A 171 -16.11 -8.00 5.53
N GLU A 172 -16.88 -9.06 5.35
CA GLU A 172 -16.69 -10.04 4.29
C GLU A 172 -17.74 -9.86 3.19
N VAL A 173 -17.32 -9.45 2.01
CA VAL A 173 -18.20 -9.24 0.86
C VAL A 173 -17.99 -10.35 -0.17
N PRO A 174 -19.04 -11.14 -0.50
CA PRO A 174 -18.93 -12.18 -1.54
C PRO A 174 -18.59 -11.56 -2.91
N TYR A 175 -17.57 -12.09 -3.57
CA TYR A 175 -17.17 -11.65 -4.90
C TYR A 175 -16.44 -12.77 -5.66
N GLN A 176 -16.89 -13.12 -6.88
CA GLN A 176 -16.24 -14.11 -7.75
C GLN A 176 -15.83 -15.42 -7.02
N LYS A 177 -16.76 -16.09 -6.33
CA LYS A 177 -16.56 -17.32 -5.56
C LYS A 177 -15.59 -17.21 -4.36
N ARG A 178 -15.19 -16.00 -3.99
CA ARG A 178 -14.36 -15.69 -2.82
C ARG A 178 -15.00 -14.55 -2.02
N LYS A 179 -14.32 -14.11 -0.97
CA LYS A 179 -14.75 -12.98 -0.13
C LYS A 179 -13.71 -11.87 -0.17
N ILE A 180 -14.15 -10.66 -0.43
CA ILE A 180 -13.34 -9.45 -0.21
C ILE A 180 -13.34 -9.19 1.28
N ILE A 181 -12.17 -8.90 1.83
CA ILE A 181 -12.00 -8.54 3.23
C ILE A 181 -11.80 -7.02 3.31
N ALA A 182 -12.71 -6.35 4.00
CA ALA A 182 -12.64 -4.92 4.25
C ALA A 182 -12.64 -4.65 5.76
N ASN A 183 -11.95 -3.62 6.24
CA ASN A 183 -11.96 -3.22 7.63
C ASN A 183 -12.83 -1.97 7.80
N LEU A 184 -13.91 -2.09 8.57
CA LEU A 184 -14.79 -0.98 8.94
C LEU A 184 -14.42 -0.47 10.32
N HIS A 185 -14.02 0.79 10.38
CA HIS A 185 -13.64 1.51 11.61
C HIS A 185 -14.77 2.44 12.00
N LEU A 186 -15.29 2.29 13.19
CA LEU A 186 -16.42 3.03 13.71
C LEU A 186 -16.01 3.82 14.97
N PRO A 187 -16.14 5.14 14.98
CA PRO A 187 -15.91 5.94 16.19
C PRO A 187 -16.96 5.64 17.28
N ARG A 188 -18.18 5.21 16.87
CA ARG A 188 -19.29 4.84 17.73
C ARG A 188 -20.29 3.95 16.98
N THR A 189 -21.23 3.30 17.70
CA THR A 189 -22.18 2.32 17.12
C THR A 189 -23.63 2.58 17.50
N ASP A 190 -23.96 3.72 18.08
CA ASP A 190 -25.30 4.08 18.53
C ASP A 190 -26.13 4.83 17.48
N LYS A 191 -25.53 5.21 16.36
CA LYS A 191 -26.19 5.83 15.20
C LYS A 191 -25.53 5.43 13.89
N GLN A 192 -26.20 5.68 12.78
CA GLN A 192 -25.59 5.57 11.45
C GLN A 192 -24.65 6.73 11.17
N LEU A 193 -23.49 6.45 10.63
CA LEU A 193 -22.41 7.40 10.40
C LEU A 193 -22.12 7.58 8.90
N PRO A 194 -21.78 8.79 8.44
CA PRO A 194 -21.18 8.95 7.13
C PRO A 194 -19.91 8.11 7.07
N VAL A 195 -19.61 7.57 5.90
CA VAL A 195 -18.45 6.68 5.71
C VAL A 195 -17.52 7.21 4.62
N VAL A 196 -16.22 7.11 4.87
CA VAL A 196 -15.19 7.33 3.85
C VAL A 196 -14.54 6.00 3.51
N MET A 197 -14.70 5.58 2.24
CA MET A 197 -13.97 4.44 1.71
C MET A 197 -12.55 4.90 1.34
N VAL A 198 -11.55 4.20 1.87
CA VAL A 198 -10.14 4.52 1.69
C VAL A 198 -9.44 3.39 0.97
N SER A 199 -8.71 3.73 -0.09
CA SER A 199 -7.86 2.80 -0.81
C SER A 199 -6.41 3.26 -0.82
N ALA A 200 -5.51 2.36 -0.42
CA ALA A 200 -4.07 2.57 -0.48
C ALA A 200 -3.51 2.36 -1.90
N GLY A 201 -2.21 2.51 -2.05
CA GLY A 201 -1.50 2.19 -3.30
C GLY A 201 -1.30 0.69 -3.52
N LEU A 202 -0.52 0.36 -4.55
CA LEU A 202 -0.16 -1.02 -4.88
C LEU A 202 0.95 -1.60 -3.97
N ASP A 203 1.50 -0.79 -3.10
CA ASP A 203 2.65 -1.07 -2.24
C ASP A 203 2.38 -0.74 -0.76
N SER A 204 1.12 -0.75 -0.37
CA SER A 204 0.66 -0.50 1.01
C SER A 204 -0.53 -1.39 1.33
N LEU A 205 -0.71 -1.77 2.59
CA LEU A 205 -1.83 -2.56 3.06
C LEU A 205 -2.96 -1.66 3.59
N GLN A 206 -4.19 -2.18 3.58
CA GLN A 206 -5.34 -1.48 4.16
C GLN A 206 -5.17 -1.20 5.67
N THR A 207 -4.38 -1.99 6.37
CA THR A 207 -4.06 -1.82 7.80
C THR A 207 -3.17 -0.61 8.09
N ASP A 208 -2.49 -0.04 7.09
CA ASP A 208 -1.60 1.12 7.26
C ASP A 208 -2.37 2.43 7.52
N MET A 209 -3.71 2.40 7.47
CA MET A 209 -4.57 3.58 7.52
C MET A 209 -5.09 3.93 8.92
N TRP A 210 -4.65 3.23 9.97
CA TRP A 210 -5.13 3.44 11.34
C TRP A 210 -5.06 4.90 11.83
N ARG A 211 -3.91 5.57 11.65
CA ARG A 211 -3.72 6.96 12.09
C ARG A 211 -4.63 7.94 11.33
N LEU A 212 -4.94 7.67 10.07
CA LEU A 212 -5.91 8.47 9.31
C LEU A 212 -7.30 8.41 9.96
N PHE A 213 -7.74 7.22 10.36
CA PHE A 213 -9.00 7.06 11.08
C PHE A 213 -8.96 7.78 12.43
N ARG A 214 -8.01 7.41 13.28
CA ARG A 214 -7.95 7.88 14.67
C ARG A 214 -7.86 9.40 14.78
N ASN A 215 -6.99 10.03 13.97
CA ASN A 215 -6.66 11.44 14.11
C ASN A 215 -7.61 12.36 13.31
N HIS A 216 -8.22 11.87 12.23
CA HIS A 216 -8.93 12.74 11.30
C HIS A 216 -10.41 12.39 11.12
N PHE A 217 -10.80 11.14 11.14
CA PHE A 217 -12.18 10.71 10.92
C PHE A 217 -12.94 10.49 12.22
N ALA A 218 -12.37 9.76 13.16
CA ALA A 218 -13.03 9.46 14.44
C ALA A 218 -13.47 10.70 15.20
N PRO A 219 -12.65 11.78 15.33
CA PRO A 219 -13.06 13.02 16.03
C PRO A 219 -14.21 13.77 15.36
N LYS A 220 -14.56 13.41 14.11
CA LYS A 220 -15.64 14.04 13.33
C LYS A 220 -16.85 13.12 13.15
N ASP A 221 -16.94 12.05 13.91
CA ASP A 221 -18.01 11.03 13.77
C ASP A 221 -18.12 10.47 12.35
N ILE A 222 -17.00 10.25 11.67
CA ILE A 222 -16.94 9.67 10.33
C ILE A 222 -16.37 8.25 10.43
N ALA A 223 -17.11 7.27 9.89
CA ALA A 223 -16.62 5.91 9.73
C ALA A 223 -15.59 5.84 8.60
N MET A 224 -14.60 4.95 8.74
CA MET A 224 -13.65 4.64 7.68
C MET A 224 -13.77 3.19 7.26
N LEU A 225 -13.84 2.95 5.96
CA LEU A 225 -13.85 1.62 5.36
C LEU A 225 -12.62 1.46 4.48
N THR A 226 -11.76 0.51 4.80
CA THR A 226 -10.54 0.25 4.02
C THR A 226 -10.66 -1.04 3.22
N VAL A 227 -10.14 -1.02 1.99
CA VAL A 227 -10.11 -2.17 1.08
C VAL A 227 -8.75 -2.20 0.39
N ASP A 228 -8.09 -3.37 0.37
CA ASP A 228 -6.87 -3.56 -0.42
C ASP A 228 -7.16 -3.51 -1.92
N MET A 229 -6.23 -2.93 -2.68
CA MET A 229 -6.26 -2.99 -4.14
C MET A 229 -6.20 -4.43 -4.64
N PRO A 230 -6.81 -4.76 -5.81
CA PRO A 230 -6.54 -6.04 -6.45
C PRO A 230 -5.04 -6.31 -6.54
N SER A 231 -4.62 -7.55 -6.27
CA SER A 231 -3.22 -7.97 -6.29
C SER A 231 -2.38 -7.56 -5.06
N VAL A 232 -3.02 -7.01 -4.01
CA VAL A 232 -2.36 -6.54 -2.78
C VAL A 232 -3.05 -7.16 -1.56
N GLY A 233 -2.31 -7.42 -0.50
CA GLY A 233 -2.83 -7.78 0.80
C GLY A 233 -3.84 -8.93 0.79
N HIS A 234 -4.98 -8.75 1.44
CA HIS A 234 -6.09 -9.70 1.41
C HIS A 234 -6.68 -9.91 0.01
N SER A 235 -6.47 -8.94 -0.89
CA SER A 235 -6.93 -8.98 -2.28
C SER A 235 -5.91 -9.53 -3.26
N SER A 236 -4.80 -10.13 -2.78
CA SER A 236 -3.67 -10.58 -3.60
C SER A 236 -4.00 -11.64 -4.66
N HIS A 237 -5.06 -12.40 -4.47
CA HIS A 237 -5.49 -13.45 -5.40
C HIS A 237 -6.32 -12.94 -6.59
N TRP A 238 -6.86 -11.72 -6.55
CA TRP A 238 -7.45 -11.10 -7.72
C TRP A 238 -6.40 -10.37 -8.54
N PRO A 239 -6.37 -10.56 -9.87
CA PRO A 239 -5.44 -9.82 -10.72
C PRO A 239 -5.83 -8.33 -10.77
N LEU A 240 -4.83 -7.47 -10.94
CA LEU A 240 -5.08 -6.07 -11.27
C LEU A 240 -5.33 -5.96 -12.78
N THR A 241 -6.54 -5.59 -13.13
CA THR A 241 -7.00 -5.41 -14.52
C THR A 241 -7.30 -3.93 -14.82
N GLU A 242 -7.84 -3.64 -15.99
CA GLU A 242 -8.38 -2.32 -16.33
C GLU A 242 -9.49 -1.88 -15.38
N ASP A 243 -10.24 -2.81 -14.81
CA ASP A 243 -11.22 -2.54 -13.76
C ASP A 243 -10.55 -2.42 -12.38
N SER A 244 -9.77 -1.37 -12.20
CA SER A 244 -9.02 -1.11 -10.97
C SER A 244 -9.92 -0.94 -9.73
N SER A 245 -11.19 -0.59 -9.91
CA SER A 245 -12.15 -0.32 -8.82
C SER A 245 -13.12 -1.47 -8.52
N CYS A 246 -13.00 -2.63 -9.18
CA CYS A 246 -13.98 -3.72 -9.10
C CYS A 246 -14.27 -4.18 -7.65
N LEU A 247 -13.25 -4.35 -6.82
CA LEU A 247 -13.43 -4.76 -5.43
C LEU A 247 -14.10 -3.67 -4.58
N HIS A 248 -13.69 -2.42 -4.78
CA HIS A 248 -14.28 -1.27 -4.11
C HIS A 248 -15.73 -1.06 -4.49
N GLN A 249 -16.09 -1.28 -5.76
CA GLN A 249 -17.46 -1.22 -6.24
C GLN A 249 -18.33 -2.30 -5.61
N ALA A 250 -17.82 -3.53 -5.50
CA ALA A 250 -18.52 -4.62 -4.83
C ALA A 250 -18.78 -4.29 -3.35
N VAL A 251 -17.79 -3.77 -2.64
CA VAL A 251 -17.93 -3.36 -1.23
C VAL A 251 -18.87 -2.17 -1.09
N LEU A 252 -18.81 -1.18 -1.98
CA LEU A 252 -19.72 -0.04 -1.98
C LEU A 252 -21.18 -0.50 -2.14
N ASN A 253 -21.44 -1.51 -2.97
CA ASN A 253 -22.77 -2.04 -3.20
C ASN A 253 -23.34 -2.78 -1.99
N GLU A 254 -22.50 -3.25 -1.06
CA GLU A 254 -22.94 -3.93 0.16
C GLU A 254 -23.14 -2.98 1.36
N LEU A 255 -22.81 -1.69 1.24
CA LEU A 255 -22.93 -0.74 2.36
C LEU A 255 -24.34 -0.62 2.92
N TYR A 256 -25.37 -0.83 2.11
CA TYR A 256 -26.78 -0.77 2.55
C TYR A 256 -27.13 -1.84 3.60
N SER A 257 -26.37 -2.95 3.62
CA SER A 257 -26.56 -4.05 4.59
C SER A 257 -25.86 -3.80 5.93
N ILE A 258 -25.04 -2.75 6.03
CA ILE A 258 -24.23 -2.47 7.23
C ILE A 258 -24.96 -1.47 8.14
N PRO A 259 -25.45 -1.88 9.33
CA PRO A 259 -26.38 -1.07 10.13
C PRO A 259 -25.79 0.23 10.69
N TYR A 260 -24.46 0.33 10.80
CA TYR A 260 -23.77 1.49 11.38
C TYR A 260 -23.37 2.55 10.36
N VAL A 261 -23.67 2.33 9.09
CA VAL A 261 -23.21 3.17 7.98
C VAL A 261 -24.39 3.82 7.28
N ASP A 262 -24.34 5.14 7.11
CA ASP A 262 -25.26 5.88 6.23
C ASP A 262 -24.74 5.76 4.78
N HIS A 263 -25.26 4.77 4.05
CA HIS A 263 -24.87 4.50 2.66
C HIS A 263 -25.27 5.61 1.68
N HIS A 264 -26.03 6.63 2.13
CA HIS A 264 -26.32 7.85 1.36
C HIS A 264 -25.25 8.94 1.54
N LYS A 265 -24.30 8.75 2.47
CA LYS A 265 -23.23 9.71 2.79
C LYS A 265 -21.86 9.04 2.66
N VAL A 266 -21.51 8.66 1.43
CA VAL A 266 -20.25 7.99 1.12
C VAL A 266 -19.27 8.98 0.51
N GLY A 267 -18.08 9.11 1.11
CA GLY A 267 -16.91 9.77 0.56
C GLY A 267 -15.86 8.77 0.09
N LEU A 268 -14.96 9.19 -0.79
CA LEU A 268 -13.84 8.38 -1.26
C LEU A 268 -12.51 9.09 -1.00
N VAL A 269 -11.50 8.33 -0.56
CA VAL A 269 -10.11 8.79 -0.48
C VAL A 269 -9.20 7.72 -1.09
N GLY A 270 -8.40 8.11 -2.07
CA GLY A 270 -7.46 7.19 -2.70
C GLY A 270 -6.04 7.73 -2.72
N PHE A 271 -5.10 6.89 -2.29
CA PHE A 271 -3.68 7.19 -2.30
C PHE A 271 -3.01 6.47 -3.47
N ARG A 272 -2.17 7.19 -4.22
CA ARG A 272 -1.41 6.62 -5.33
C ARG A 272 -2.34 5.87 -6.31
N PHE A 273 -2.09 4.60 -6.60
CA PHE A 273 -2.95 3.83 -7.50
C PHE A 273 -4.37 3.61 -6.94
N GLY A 274 -4.56 3.61 -5.62
CA GLY A 274 -5.88 3.65 -5.01
C GLY A 274 -6.68 4.89 -5.43
N GLY A 275 -6.01 6.02 -5.66
CA GLY A 275 -6.63 7.22 -6.23
C GLY A 275 -7.17 7.01 -7.65
N ASN A 276 -6.48 6.22 -8.51
CA ASN A 276 -7.01 5.82 -9.82
C ASN A 276 -8.33 5.07 -9.66
N ALA A 277 -8.37 4.07 -8.76
CA ALA A 277 -9.58 3.30 -8.49
C ALA A 277 -10.72 4.17 -7.94
N MET A 278 -10.43 5.12 -7.03
CA MET A 278 -11.45 6.01 -6.46
C MET A 278 -11.98 7.03 -7.48
N VAL A 279 -11.13 7.58 -8.34
CA VAL A 279 -11.56 8.43 -9.45
C VAL A 279 -12.46 7.64 -10.40
N ARG A 280 -12.06 6.43 -10.80
CA ARG A 280 -12.87 5.56 -11.66
C ARG A 280 -14.24 5.28 -11.03
N LEU A 281 -14.27 4.92 -9.75
CA LEU A 281 -15.50 4.64 -9.02
C LEU A 281 -16.44 5.87 -8.95
N SER A 282 -15.88 7.09 -8.87
CA SER A 282 -16.63 8.34 -8.89
C SER A 282 -17.37 8.59 -10.21
N PHE A 283 -16.97 7.96 -11.30
CA PHE A 283 -17.71 8.00 -12.56
C PHE A 283 -18.75 6.90 -12.66
N LEU A 284 -18.44 5.69 -12.15
CA LEU A 284 -19.33 4.54 -12.24
C LEU A 284 -20.52 4.65 -11.28
N GLU A 285 -20.29 5.15 -10.06
CA GLU A 285 -21.26 5.15 -8.96
C GLU A 285 -21.57 6.58 -8.47
N GLN A 286 -21.63 7.53 -9.41
CA GLN A 286 -21.77 8.96 -9.11
C GLN A 286 -22.98 9.33 -8.25
N GLU A 287 -24.05 8.53 -8.28
CA GLU A 287 -25.27 8.79 -7.49
C GLU A 287 -25.10 8.41 -6.02
N LYS A 288 -24.20 7.47 -5.71
CA LYS A 288 -23.92 6.99 -4.34
C LYS A 288 -22.86 7.83 -3.63
N ILE A 289 -21.96 8.48 -4.38
CA ILE A 289 -20.74 9.11 -3.86
C ILE A 289 -20.95 10.63 -3.73
N LYS A 290 -20.59 11.18 -2.57
CA LYS A 290 -20.74 12.62 -2.27
C LYS A 290 -19.52 13.44 -2.60
N ALA A 291 -18.32 12.87 -2.45
CA ALA A 291 -17.05 13.53 -2.76
C ALA A 291 -15.92 12.50 -2.91
N CYS A 292 -14.87 12.87 -3.62
CA CYS A 292 -13.66 12.07 -3.78
C CYS A 292 -12.41 12.91 -3.58
N VAL A 293 -11.41 12.36 -2.90
CA VAL A 293 -10.06 12.91 -2.80
C VAL A 293 -9.08 11.91 -3.39
N ALA A 294 -8.30 12.34 -4.37
CA ALA A 294 -7.27 11.53 -5.03
C ALA A 294 -5.88 12.15 -4.76
N LEU A 295 -5.04 11.42 -4.02
CA LEU A 295 -3.72 11.87 -3.59
C LEU A 295 -2.61 11.15 -4.38
N GLY A 296 -1.92 11.89 -5.24
CA GLY A 296 -0.85 11.34 -6.05
C GLY A 296 -1.31 10.24 -7.01
N ALA A 297 -2.52 10.36 -7.56
CA ALA A 297 -3.15 9.33 -8.38
C ALA A 297 -2.62 9.37 -9.82
N PRO A 298 -1.97 8.31 -10.32
CA PRO A 298 -1.70 8.16 -11.76
C PRO A 298 -3.02 7.82 -12.47
N VAL A 299 -3.47 8.65 -13.41
CA VAL A 299 -4.72 8.42 -14.15
C VAL A 299 -4.54 8.26 -15.66
N HIS A 300 -3.45 8.78 -16.22
CA HIS A 300 -3.23 8.73 -17.67
C HIS A 300 -1.75 8.70 -18.06
N ASP A 301 -1.01 9.72 -17.69
CA ASP A 301 0.26 10.11 -18.30
C ASP A 301 1.37 9.04 -18.14
N LEU A 302 1.47 8.45 -16.94
CA LEU A 302 2.41 7.35 -16.65
C LEU A 302 2.11 6.10 -17.50
N PHE A 303 0.83 5.79 -17.68
CA PHE A 303 0.40 4.55 -18.34
C PHE A 303 0.54 4.58 -19.85
N THR A 304 0.66 5.77 -20.46
CA THR A 304 0.72 5.93 -21.91
C THR A 304 2.09 6.36 -22.42
N SER A 305 3.09 6.48 -21.54
CA SER A 305 4.44 6.93 -21.89
C SER A 305 5.52 5.93 -21.46
N PRO A 306 6.00 5.07 -22.38
CA PRO A 306 7.14 4.18 -22.09
C PRO A 306 8.38 4.94 -21.57
N LYS A 307 8.61 6.15 -22.05
CA LYS A 307 9.74 7.01 -21.61
C LYS A 307 9.62 7.42 -20.14
N LYS A 308 8.40 7.66 -19.64
CA LYS A 308 8.17 7.98 -18.22
C LYS A 308 8.33 6.73 -17.37
N LEU A 309 7.83 5.60 -17.85
CA LEU A 309 7.99 4.32 -17.20
C LEU A 309 9.48 3.96 -17.03
N GLN A 310 10.30 4.17 -18.07
CA GLN A 310 11.76 3.96 -17.99
C GLN A 310 12.47 4.80 -16.92
N LYS A 311 11.90 5.95 -16.55
CA LYS A 311 12.46 6.85 -15.53
C LYS A 311 12.05 6.49 -14.11
N MET A 312 11.16 5.51 -13.93
CA MET A 312 10.72 5.09 -12.61
C MET A 312 11.84 4.37 -11.87
N PRO A 313 11.95 4.56 -10.53
CA PRO A 313 12.84 3.77 -9.71
C PRO A 313 12.59 2.28 -9.88
N LYS A 314 13.64 1.47 -9.79
CA LYS A 314 13.58 0.03 -10.03
C LYS A 314 12.54 -0.66 -9.16
N MET A 315 12.46 -0.33 -7.88
CA MET A 315 11.47 -0.90 -6.98
C MET A 315 10.03 -0.76 -7.52
N TYR A 316 9.67 0.42 -8.05
CA TYR A 316 8.34 0.63 -8.62
C TYR A 316 8.11 -0.19 -9.90
N LEU A 317 9.15 -0.34 -10.73
CA LEU A 317 9.07 -1.20 -11.92
C LEU A 317 8.88 -2.67 -11.54
N ASP A 318 9.61 -3.16 -10.56
CA ASP A 318 9.46 -4.53 -10.04
C ASP A 318 8.06 -4.73 -9.43
N MET A 319 7.57 -3.76 -8.68
CA MET A 319 6.23 -3.79 -8.12
C MET A 319 5.17 -3.83 -9.23
N LEU A 320 5.25 -2.98 -10.23
CA LEU A 320 4.32 -2.97 -11.36
C LEU A 320 4.38 -4.30 -12.15
N ALA A 321 5.58 -4.82 -12.44
CA ALA A 321 5.76 -6.12 -13.07
C ALA A 321 5.09 -7.24 -12.25
N SER A 322 5.29 -7.22 -10.93
CA SER A 322 4.67 -8.16 -10.00
C SER A 322 3.13 -8.09 -10.05
N ARG A 323 2.54 -6.88 -10.12
CA ARG A 323 1.06 -6.71 -10.23
C ARG A 323 0.52 -7.19 -11.57
N LEU A 324 1.30 -7.08 -12.64
CA LEU A 324 1.00 -7.63 -13.97
C LEU A 324 1.24 -9.14 -14.08
N GLY A 325 1.68 -9.80 -13.00
CA GLY A 325 1.98 -11.24 -12.99
C GLY A 325 3.25 -11.61 -13.77
N LYS A 326 4.15 -10.65 -13.96
CA LYS A 326 5.43 -10.87 -14.67
C LYS A 326 6.54 -11.22 -13.69
N SER A 327 7.44 -12.10 -14.12
CA SER A 327 8.63 -12.48 -13.37
C SER A 327 9.83 -11.55 -13.61
N ALA A 328 9.76 -10.70 -14.63
CA ALA A 328 10.81 -9.76 -15.00
C ALA A 328 10.22 -8.46 -15.55
N VAL A 329 11.02 -7.39 -15.49
CA VAL A 329 10.64 -6.08 -16.04
C VAL A 329 10.97 -6.05 -17.54
N ASP A 330 9.94 -5.92 -18.34
CA ASP A 330 10.00 -5.57 -19.77
C ASP A 330 9.16 -4.31 -20.00
N ILE A 331 9.82 -3.19 -20.17
CA ILE A 331 9.18 -1.87 -20.28
C ILE A 331 8.16 -1.80 -21.41
N ASN A 332 8.47 -2.37 -22.56
CA ASN A 332 7.57 -2.30 -23.72
C ASN A 332 6.31 -3.13 -23.51
N SER A 333 6.48 -4.35 -23.03
CA SER A 333 5.36 -5.23 -22.70
C SER A 333 4.52 -4.70 -21.56
N MET A 334 5.15 -4.11 -20.53
CA MET A 334 4.44 -3.49 -19.43
C MET A 334 3.66 -2.25 -19.86
N ALA A 335 4.27 -1.35 -20.65
CA ALA A 335 3.61 -0.16 -21.14
C ALA A 335 2.37 -0.49 -21.97
N GLY A 336 2.42 -1.51 -22.82
CA GLY A 336 1.26 -1.98 -23.57
C GLY A 336 0.11 -2.44 -22.68
N GLN A 337 0.40 -3.18 -21.61
CA GLN A 337 -0.63 -3.66 -20.67
C GLN A 337 -1.14 -2.53 -19.73
N MET A 338 -0.25 -1.66 -19.27
CA MET A 338 -0.62 -0.56 -18.37
C MET A 338 -1.48 0.52 -19.06
N MET A 339 -1.44 0.60 -20.38
CA MET A 339 -2.32 1.52 -21.14
C MET A 339 -3.80 1.29 -20.79
N ALA A 340 -4.20 0.05 -20.52
CA ALA A 340 -5.55 -0.27 -20.10
C ALA A 340 -5.96 0.34 -18.75
N TRP A 341 -5.01 0.73 -17.89
CA TRP A 341 -5.28 1.41 -16.62
C TRP A 341 -5.51 2.91 -16.75
N SER A 342 -5.28 3.47 -17.95
CA SER A 342 -5.53 4.89 -18.19
C SER A 342 -7.02 5.19 -18.23
N LEU A 343 -7.50 6.00 -17.30
CA LEU A 343 -8.91 6.41 -17.23
C LEU A 343 -9.34 7.24 -18.43
N LYS A 344 -8.40 7.93 -19.09
CA LYS A 344 -8.67 8.61 -20.35
C LYS A 344 -8.87 7.63 -21.50
N VAL A 345 -8.03 6.60 -21.61
CA VAL A 345 -8.17 5.54 -22.63
C VAL A 345 -9.46 4.75 -22.42
N GLN A 346 -9.85 4.51 -21.17
CA GLN A 346 -11.11 3.87 -20.81
C GLN A 346 -12.36 4.76 -21.11
N GLY A 347 -12.18 6.04 -21.48
CA GLY A 347 -13.27 6.94 -21.78
C GLY A 347 -13.81 7.76 -20.60
N PHE A 348 -13.38 7.54 -19.37
CA PHE A 348 -13.86 8.28 -18.21
C PHE A 348 -13.42 9.76 -18.22
N LEU A 349 -12.16 10.02 -18.54
CA LEU A 349 -11.58 11.37 -18.58
C LEU A 349 -11.49 11.89 -20.02
N SER A 350 -12.57 11.79 -20.79
CA SER A 350 -12.56 12.17 -22.22
C SER A 350 -13.84 12.83 -22.74
N SER A 351 -15.03 12.47 -22.24
CA SER A 351 -16.27 12.91 -22.87
C SER A 351 -17.32 13.46 -21.89
N ARG A 352 -17.51 12.83 -20.74
CA ARG A 352 -18.54 13.22 -19.76
C ARG A 352 -17.92 13.57 -18.42
N LYS A 353 -18.46 14.58 -17.74
CA LYS A 353 -18.09 14.93 -16.38
C LYS A 353 -18.87 14.08 -15.39
N THR A 354 -18.21 13.66 -14.33
CA THR A 354 -18.92 13.11 -13.17
C THR A 354 -19.57 14.24 -12.36
N LYS A 355 -20.68 13.96 -11.72
CA LYS A 355 -21.33 14.86 -10.75
C LYS A 355 -20.58 14.95 -9.42
N VAL A 356 -19.74 13.96 -9.14
CA VAL A 356 -18.97 13.88 -7.87
C VAL A 356 -17.91 14.99 -7.83
N PRO A 357 -17.89 15.84 -6.80
CA PRO A 357 -16.77 16.74 -6.54
C PRO A 357 -15.47 15.95 -6.31
N ILE A 358 -14.42 16.25 -7.07
CA ILE A 358 -13.13 15.58 -6.94
C ILE A 358 -12.03 16.59 -6.61
N LEU A 359 -11.31 16.38 -5.51
CA LEU A 359 -10.08 17.06 -5.19
C LEU A 359 -8.89 16.18 -5.56
N ALA A 360 -8.15 16.56 -6.59
CA ALA A 360 -6.95 15.86 -7.04
C ALA A 360 -5.68 16.60 -6.55
N LEU A 361 -4.82 15.89 -5.84
CA LEU A 361 -3.62 16.43 -5.21
C LEU A 361 -2.38 15.68 -5.68
N SER A 362 -1.28 16.40 -5.99
CA SER A 362 0.03 15.79 -6.21
C SER A 362 1.13 16.60 -5.54
N LEU A 363 2.24 15.93 -5.24
CA LEU A 363 3.47 16.60 -4.85
C LEU A 363 4.09 17.30 -6.06
N GLU A 364 4.77 18.40 -5.79
CA GLU A 364 5.57 19.05 -6.81
C GLU A 364 6.72 18.14 -7.25
N GLY A 365 6.86 17.92 -8.57
CA GLY A 365 7.87 17.01 -9.09
C GLY A 365 7.54 15.52 -9.01
N ASP A 366 6.33 15.13 -8.61
CA ASP A 366 5.94 13.70 -8.51
C ASP A 366 5.99 13.02 -9.90
N PRO A 367 6.87 12.02 -10.10
CA PRO A 367 7.00 11.36 -11.40
C PRO A 367 5.84 10.39 -11.70
N VAL A 368 5.12 9.94 -10.68
CA VAL A 368 4.02 8.96 -10.80
C VAL A 368 2.71 9.65 -11.13
N SER A 369 2.46 10.81 -10.49
CA SER A 369 1.23 11.59 -10.66
C SER A 369 1.59 13.03 -11.02
N PRO A 370 1.88 13.31 -12.29
CA PRO A 370 2.18 14.65 -12.73
C PRO A 370 0.96 15.56 -12.58
N TYR A 371 1.18 16.86 -12.40
CA TYR A 371 0.08 17.82 -12.20
C TYR A 371 -0.93 17.84 -13.35
N SER A 372 -0.49 17.50 -14.58
CA SER A 372 -1.37 17.31 -15.73
C SER A 372 -2.47 16.26 -15.51
N ASP A 373 -2.16 15.17 -14.80
CA ASP A 373 -3.14 14.15 -14.45
C ASP A 373 -4.20 14.70 -13.48
N ASN A 374 -3.78 15.50 -12.48
CA ASN A 374 -4.71 16.17 -11.58
C ASN A 374 -5.60 17.20 -12.28
N GLN A 375 -5.03 17.99 -13.20
CA GLN A 375 -5.80 18.91 -14.02
C GLN A 375 -6.82 18.18 -14.88
N LEU A 376 -6.44 17.03 -15.44
CA LEU A 376 -7.35 16.18 -16.22
C LEU A 376 -8.53 15.69 -15.37
N VAL A 377 -8.27 15.20 -14.15
CA VAL A 377 -9.33 14.77 -13.22
C VAL A 377 -10.25 15.94 -12.87
N ALA A 378 -9.69 17.11 -12.53
CA ALA A 378 -10.47 18.30 -12.22
C ALA A 378 -11.34 18.76 -13.38
N LEU A 379 -10.84 18.72 -14.61
CA LEU A 379 -11.57 19.10 -15.83
C LEU A 379 -12.83 18.23 -16.03
N PHE A 380 -12.75 16.95 -15.72
CA PHE A 380 -13.83 15.99 -15.92
C PHE A 380 -14.69 15.72 -14.65
N SER A 381 -14.60 16.58 -13.64
CA SER A 381 -15.55 16.68 -12.53
C SER A 381 -16.29 18.02 -12.59
N HIS A 382 -17.60 18.05 -12.26
CA HIS A 382 -18.36 19.29 -12.25
C HIS A 382 -17.83 20.31 -11.23
N TYR A 383 -17.30 19.82 -10.10
CA TYR A 383 -16.71 20.64 -9.02
C TYR A 383 -15.27 20.19 -8.73
N GLY A 384 -14.54 19.87 -9.81
CA GLY A 384 -13.17 19.37 -9.71
C GLY A 384 -12.18 20.48 -9.32
N GLN A 385 -11.25 20.12 -8.45
CA GLN A 385 -10.13 20.95 -8.07
C GLN A 385 -8.82 20.19 -8.21
N ALA A 386 -7.80 20.82 -8.79
CA ALA A 386 -6.45 20.31 -8.85
C ALA A 386 -5.53 21.19 -8.00
N LYS A 387 -4.75 20.60 -7.11
CA LYS A 387 -3.78 21.32 -6.29
C LYS A 387 -2.41 20.63 -6.32
N LYS A 388 -1.38 21.45 -6.37
CA LYS A 388 0.01 21.04 -6.22
C LYS A 388 0.43 21.32 -4.78
N ILE A 389 1.07 20.37 -4.13
CA ILE A 389 1.57 20.51 -2.77
C ILE A 389 3.09 20.57 -2.86
N SER A 390 3.70 21.63 -2.32
CA SER A 390 5.15 21.75 -2.26
C SER A 390 5.70 20.90 -1.11
N SER A 391 6.94 20.42 -1.25
CA SER A 391 7.65 19.73 -0.17
C SER A 391 7.75 20.57 1.11
N LYS A 392 7.92 21.89 0.97
CA LYS A 392 7.93 22.84 2.09
C LYS A 392 6.62 22.89 2.89
N THR A 393 5.48 22.61 2.26
CA THR A 393 4.18 22.56 2.96
C THR A 393 4.07 21.32 3.83
N ILE A 394 4.66 20.20 3.41
CA ILE A 394 4.64 18.94 4.17
C ILE A 394 5.52 19.06 5.41
N THR A 395 6.72 19.63 5.29
CA THR A 395 7.63 19.82 6.43
C THR A 395 7.04 20.76 7.48
N LYS A 396 6.39 21.85 7.07
CA LYS A 396 5.70 22.77 8.03
C LYS A 396 4.56 22.11 8.78
N GLY A 397 3.79 21.21 8.16
CA GLY A 397 2.74 20.45 8.85
C GLY A 397 3.29 19.48 9.89
N TYR A 398 4.50 18.99 9.69
CA TYR A 398 5.17 18.09 10.61
C TYR A 398 5.75 18.80 11.85
N GLU A 399 6.18 20.04 11.71
CA GLU A 399 6.68 20.88 12.84
C GLU A 399 5.55 21.35 13.78
N GLN A 400 4.28 21.24 13.34
CA GLN A 400 3.09 21.67 14.10
C GLN A 400 2.28 20.51 14.70
N SER A 401 2.65 19.27 14.41
CA SER A 401 2.00 18.06 14.92
C SER A 401 2.84 17.37 15.99
#